data_aae1da545664124f239b7747d66fa385
#
_entry.id   aae1da545664124f239b7747d66fa385
#
_cell.length_a   1.000
_cell.length_b   1.000
_cell.length_c   1.000
_cell.angle_alpha   90.00
_cell.angle_beta   90.00
_cell.angle_gamma   90.00
#
_symmetry.space_group_name_H-M   'P 1'
#
loop_
_entity.id
_entity.type
_entity.pdbx_description
1 polymer ?
#
loop_
_entity_poly.entity_id
_entity_poly.type
_entity_poly.pdbx_seq_one_letter_code
_entity_poly.pdbx_strand_id
1 'polypeptide(L)'
;MTDVLLEARNIGKRFGGVQALKDVSLTIRRGEIYGLIGPNGAGKTTLFNVFTGLYPRDGGEVMFSGKPLTLESPHTVAAAGIARTFQNIRLFGNMTARENVMVGRHVRTRAGVFGAILRTRAERAEEAAIRRRADELLHYVGIDDRADALARNLSYGDQRRLEIARALATEPQLLALDEPAAGMNATETVGLRQLIEGLRKDGLTVLLIEHDVKLVMGLCDRVAVLDYGEKIAEDVPDVVRSNPKVIEAYLGTSAH
;
A
#
# COMPACT_ATOMS: atom_id res chain seq x y z
N MET A 1 23.42 0.69 -11.26
CA MET A 1 22.48 -0.45 -11.21
C MET A 1 21.23 0.05 -10.57
N THR A 2 20.10 0.00 -11.26
CA THR A 2 18.80 0.39 -10.68
C THR A 2 18.46 -0.62 -9.59
N ASP A 3 18.34 -0.15 -8.35
CA ASP A 3 18.08 -1.00 -7.21
C ASP A 3 16.61 -1.45 -7.23
N VAL A 4 16.35 -2.67 -7.76
CA VAL A 4 15.02 -3.26 -7.84
C VAL A 4 14.58 -3.68 -6.45
N LEU A 5 13.42 -3.22 -6.01
CA LEU A 5 12.83 -3.58 -4.73
C LEU A 5 11.90 -4.80 -4.87
N LEU A 6 10.95 -4.76 -5.81
CA LEU A 6 10.02 -5.84 -6.09
C LEU A 6 10.08 -6.19 -7.58
N GLU A 7 10.19 -7.45 -7.89
CA GLU A 7 10.10 -7.99 -9.24
C GLU A 7 9.09 -9.13 -9.26
N ALA A 8 8.08 -8.99 -10.09
CA ALA A 8 7.08 -10.01 -10.37
C ALA A 8 7.29 -10.55 -11.77
N ARG A 9 7.30 -11.87 -11.94
CA ARG A 9 7.50 -12.54 -13.23
C ARG A 9 6.37 -13.53 -13.47
N ASN A 10 5.65 -13.35 -14.58
CA ASN A 10 4.62 -14.24 -15.11
C ASN A 10 3.54 -14.60 -14.07
N ILE A 11 3.08 -13.61 -13.30
CA ILE A 11 2.08 -13.82 -12.27
C ILE A 11 0.75 -14.23 -12.91
N GLY A 12 0.28 -15.41 -12.55
CA GLY A 12 -1.02 -15.95 -12.94
C GLY A 12 -1.94 -16.14 -11.76
N LYS A 13 -3.25 -15.88 -11.95
CA LYS A 13 -4.29 -16.15 -10.97
C LYS A 13 -5.61 -16.49 -11.64
N ARG A 14 -6.25 -17.57 -11.16
CA ARG A 14 -7.58 -18.00 -11.61
C ARG A 14 -8.54 -18.09 -10.42
N PHE A 15 -9.79 -17.82 -10.67
CA PHE A 15 -10.90 -18.06 -9.76
C PHE A 15 -11.95 -18.91 -10.48
N GLY A 16 -11.98 -20.20 -10.17
CA GLY A 16 -12.80 -21.14 -10.94
C GLY A 16 -12.46 -21.13 -12.44
N GLY A 17 -13.43 -20.78 -13.28
CA GLY A 17 -13.25 -20.66 -14.73
C GLY A 17 -12.67 -19.35 -15.22
N VAL A 18 -12.52 -18.32 -14.34
CA VAL A 18 -12.10 -16.96 -14.73
C VAL A 18 -10.60 -16.79 -14.52
N GLN A 19 -9.87 -16.44 -15.59
CA GLN A 19 -8.47 -16.04 -15.53
C GLN A 19 -8.39 -14.57 -15.14
N ALA A 20 -8.08 -14.27 -13.87
CA ALA A 20 -8.03 -12.91 -13.35
C ALA A 20 -6.67 -12.22 -13.58
N LEU A 21 -5.58 -12.99 -13.68
CA LEU A 21 -4.25 -12.51 -14.05
C LEU A 21 -3.61 -13.54 -15.00
N LYS A 22 -3.01 -13.03 -16.08
CA LYS A 22 -2.37 -13.83 -17.10
C LYS A 22 -0.97 -13.29 -17.39
N ASP A 23 0.04 -14.02 -16.90
CA ASP A 23 1.46 -13.78 -17.14
C ASP A 23 1.92 -12.32 -16.84
N VAL A 24 1.37 -11.71 -15.79
CA VAL A 24 1.68 -10.32 -15.44
C VAL A 24 3.10 -10.24 -14.87
N SER A 25 3.95 -9.46 -15.55
CA SER A 25 5.33 -9.20 -15.11
C SER A 25 5.54 -7.70 -14.93
N LEU A 26 6.11 -7.27 -13.79
CA LEU A 26 6.42 -5.87 -13.52
C LEU A 26 7.61 -5.75 -12.55
N THR A 27 8.20 -4.57 -12.51
CA THR A 27 9.36 -4.26 -11.68
C THR A 27 9.16 -2.94 -10.97
N ILE A 28 9.29 -2.92 -9.63
CA ILE A 28 9.23 -1.71 -8.82
C ILE A 28 10.64 -1.42 -8.28
N ARG A 29 11.11 -0.18 -8.47
CA ARG A 29 12.43 0.27 -8.03
C ARG A 29 12.34 0.92 -6.65
N ARG A 30 13.44 0.93 -5.90
CA ARG A 30 13.49 1.62 -4.61
C ARG A 30 13.25 3.11 -4.76
N GLY A 31 12.44 3.67 -3.85
CA GLY A 31 12.17 5.11 -3.79
C GLY A 31 11.30 5.65 -4.92
N GLU A 32 10.67 4.79 -5.75
CA GLU A 32 9.70 5.26 -6.74
C GLU A 32 8.26 5.18 -6.22
N ILE A 33 7.40 6.03 -6.74
CA ILE A 33 5.95 5.87 -6.69
C ILE A 33 5.53 5.15 -7.97
N TYR A 34 5.14 3.90 -7.83
CA TYR A 34 4.71 3.04 -8.93
C TYR A 34 3.19 2.96 -8.98
N GLY A 35 2.59 3.42 -10.06
CA GLY A 35 1.15 3.40 -10.29
C GLY A 35 0.69 2.10 -10.96
N LEU A 36 -0.45 1.56 -10.53
CA LEU A 36 -1.14 0.46 -11.18
C LEU A 36 -2.56 0.89 -11.50
N ILE A 37 -2.87 1.07 -12.78
CA ILE A 37 -4.18 1.51 -13.27
C ILE A 37 -4.78 0.51 -14.24
N GLY A 38 -6.01 0.75 -14.66
CA GLY A 38 -6.75 -0.05 -15.64
C GLY A 38 -8.25 0.05 -15.41
N PRO A 39 -9.08 -0.40 -16.35
CA PRO A 39 -10.54 -0.46 -16.22
C PRO A 39 -11.00 -1.30 -15.02
N ASN A 40 -12.29 -1.21 -14.70
CA ASN A 40 -12.92 -2.10 -13.71
C ASN A 40 -12.84 -3.55 -14.21
N GLY A 41 -12.47 -4.48 -13.32
CA GLY A 41 -12.26 -5.87 -13.68
C GLY A 41 -10.93 -6.19 -14.36
N ALA A 42 -10.04 -5.22 -14.59
CA ALA A 42 -8.74 -5.44 -15.22
C ALA A 42 -7.76 -6.32 -14.42
N GLY A 43 -8.06 -6.65 -13.16
CA GLY A 43 -7.19 -7.50 -12.32
C GLY A 43 -6.32 -6.75 -11.31
N LYS A 44 -6.42 -5.42 -11.21
CA LYS A 44 -5.61 -4.59 -10.29
C LYS A 44 -5.65 -5.07 -8.84
N THR A 45 -6.84 -5.14 -8.27
CA THR A 45 -7.05 -5.61 -6.89
C THR A 45 -6.61 -7.05 -6.69
N THR A 46 -6.75 -7.90 -7.72
CA THR A 46 -6.25 -9.29 -7.68
C THR A 46 -4.73 -9.32 -7.59
N LEU A 47 -4.02 -8.54 -8.43
CA LEU A 47 -2.56 -8.45 -8.39
C LEU A 47 -2.05 -7.89 -7.06
N PHE A 48 -2.71 -6.84 -6.55
CA PHE A 48 -2.43 -6.27 -5.24
C PHE A 48 -2.61 -7.28 -4.10
N ASN A 49 -3.69 -8.06 -4.14
CA ASN A 49 -3.95 -9.09 -3.14
C ASN A 49 -2.94 -10.25 -3.24
N VAL A 50 -2.42 -10.55 -4.43
CA VAL A 50 -1.31 -11.49 -4.59
C VAL A 50 -0.05 -10.92 -3.94
N PHE A 51 0.37 -9.69 -4.25
CA PHE A 51 1.59 -9.09 -3.68
C PHE A 51 1.55 -8.91 -2.16
N THR A 52 0.36 -8.79 -1.61
CA THR A 52 0.16 -8.61 -0.16
C THR A 52 -0.23 -9.89 0.58
N GLY A 53 -0.14 -11.05 -0.09
CA GLY A 53 -0.33 -12.37 0.51
C GLY A 53 -1.76 -12.72 0.89
N LEU A 54 -2.77 -11.97 0.37
CA LEU A 54 -4.18 -12.31 0.58
C LEU A 54 -4.67 -13.39 -0.37
N TYR A 55 -4.12 -13.44 -1.59
CA TYR A 55 -4.42 -14.50 -2.55
C TYR A 55 -3.14 -15.25 -2.92
N PRO A 56 -3.15 -16.59 -2.88
CA PRO A 56 -2.06 -17.36 -3.45
C PRO A 56 -2.05 -17.17 -4.97
N ARG A 57 -0.85 -17.01 -5.55
CA ARG A 57 -0.67 -17.06 -7.00
C ARG A 57 -0.76 -18.51 -7.49
N ASP A 58 -1.20 -18.69 -8.73
CA ASP A 58 -1.27 -20.00 -9.34
C ASP A 58 -0.05 -20.26 -10.26
N GLY A 59 0.69 -19.20 -10.61
CA GLY A 59 1.92 -19.26 -11.40
C GLY A 59 2.80 -18.04 -11.19
N GLY A 60 4.04 -18.14 -11.70
CA GLY A 60 5.03 -17.08 -11.63
C GLY A 60 5.78 -17.01 -10.30
N GLU A 61 6.63 -16.00 -10.18
CA GLU A 61 7.44 -15.77 -8.99
C GLU A 61 7.48 -14.27 -8.61
N VAL A 62 7.69 -14.00 -7.33
CA VAL A 62 7.92 -12.64 -6.83
C VAL A 62 9.22 -12.61 -6.06
N MET A 63 10.09 -11.67 -6.42
CA MET A 63 11.32 -11.36 -5.72
C MET A 63 11.14 -10.05 -4.97
N PHE A 64 11.59 -9.98 -3.72
CA PHE A 64 11.59 -8.76 -2.92
C PHE A 64 12.97 -8.54 -2.29
N SER A 65 13.56 -7.37 -2.51
CA SER A 65 14.95 -7.08 -2.09
C SER A 65 15.95 -8.15 -2.53
N GLY A 66 15.80 -8.67 -3.75
CA GLY A 66 16.66 -9.70 -4.34
C GLY A 66 16.49 -11.12 -3.78
N LYS A 67 15.44 -11.35 -2.96
CA LYS A 67 15.12 -12.67 -2.39
C LYS A 67 13.74 -13.15 -2.84
N PRO A 68 13.52 -14.45 -3.02
CA PRO A 68 12.18 -14.97 -3.26
C PRO A 68 11.23 -14.56 -2.12
N LEU A 69 10.08 -13.99 -2.48
CA LEU A 69 9.06 -13.62 -1.52
C LEU A 69 8.03 -14.74 -1.38
N THR A 70 7.93 -15.27 -0.18
CA THR A 70 6.90 -16.24 0.18
C THR A 70 5.60 -15.49 0.45
N LEU A 71 4.60 -15.69 -0.42
CA LEU A 71 3.29 -15.03 -0.36
C LEU A 71 2.22 -15.91 0.32
N GLU A 72 2.60 -16.62 1.39
CA GLU A 72 1.71 -17.57 2.07
C GLU A 72 0.68 -16.89 2.98
N SER A 73 1.02 -15.73 3.52
CA SER A 73 0.12 -14.98 4.41
C SER A 73 0.47 -13.50 4.45
N PRO A 74 -0.50 -12.62 4.77
CA PRO A 74 -0.23 -11.20 4.98
C PRO A 74 0.82 -10.92 6.05
N HIS A 75 0.89 -11.76 7.09
CA HIS A 75 1.88 -11.61 8.16
C HIS A 75 3.32 -11.82 7.65
N THR A 76 3.55 -12.85 6.84
CA THR A 76 4.86 -13.13 6.23
C THR A 76 5.30 -11.99 5.33
N VAL A 77 4.37 -11.44 4.55
CA VAL A 77 4.61 -10.31 3.64
C VAL A 77 4.92 -9.03 4.42
N ALA A 78 4.19 -8.76 5.51
CA ALA A 78 4.46 -7.63 6.39
C ALA A 78 5.83 -7.75 7.08
N ALA A 79 6.19 -8.94 7.54
CA ALA A 79 7.51 -9.21 8.14
C ALA A 79 8.65 -9.01 7.12
N ALA A 80 8.42 -9.30 5.83
CA ALA A 80 9.37 -9.05 4.77
C ALA A 80 9.57 -7.55 4.48
N GLY A 81 8.66 -6.68 4.91
CA GLY A 81 8.76 -5.23 4.74
C GLY A 81 7.80 -4.63 3.72
N ILE A 82 6.68 -5.30 3.44
CA ILE A 82 5.59 -4.77 2.61
C ILE A 82 4.40 -4.48 3.51
N ALA A 83 4.03 -3.20 3.66
CA ALA A 83 2.80 -2.81 4.33
C ALA A 83 1.71 -2.45 3.32
N ARG A 84 0.45 -2.59 3.72
CA ARG A 84 -0.69 -2.22 2.87
C ARG A 84 -1.74 -1.43 3.66
N THR A 85 -2.47 -0.57 2.94
CA THR A 85 -3.78 -0.09 3.34
C THR A 85 -4.88 -0.91 2.67
N PHE A 86 -6.12 -0.73 3.11
CA PHE A 86 -7.28 -1.41 2.53
C PHE A 86 -8.19 -0.40 1.85
N GLN A 87 -8.86 -0.78 0.77
CA GLN A 87 -9.87 0.05 0.10
C GLN A 87 -10.94 0.53 1.10
N ASN A 88 -11.49 -0.39 1.89
CA ASN A 88 -12.33 -0.05 3.04
C ASN A 88 -11.46 0.13 4.28
N ILE A 89 -11.54 1.28 4.92
CA ILE A 89 -10.78 1.60 6.13
C ILE A 89 -10.99 0.53 7.20
N ARG A 90 -9.88 -0.06 7.68
CA ARG A 90 -9.89 -1.11 8.71
C ARG A 90 -9.15 -0.64 9.95
N LEU A 91 -9.75 0.28 10.69
CA LEU A 91 -9.23 0.75 11.97
C LEU A 91 -9.91 0.04 13.15
N PHE A 92 -9.22 0.00 14.27
CA PHE A 92 -9.81 -0.40 15.54
C PHE A 92 -10.60 0.79 16.09
N GLY A 93 -11.88 0.88 15.74
CA GLY A 93 -12.72 2.05 15.98
C GLY A 93 -12.87 2.45 17.45
N ASN A 94 -12.77 1.50 18.38
CA ASN A 94 -12.83 1.71 19.82
C ASN A 94 -11.46 2.02 20.47
N MET A 95 -10.39 2.05 19.69
CA MET A 95 -9.06 2.50 20.09
C MET A 95 -8.83 3.93 19.65
N THR A 96 -7.97 4.65 20.38
CA THR A 96 -7.50 5.98 19.99
C THR A 96 -6.65 5.91 18.71
N ALA A 97 -6.40 7.08 18.08
CA ALA A 97 -5.51 7.17 16.93
C ALA A 97 -4.11 6.65 17.31
N ARG A 98 -3.58 7.06 18.46
CA ARG A 98 -2.28 6.60 18.96
C ARG A 98 -2.24 5.08 19.13
N GLU A 99 -3.23 4.49 19.79
CA GLU A 99 -3.30 3.04 20.00
C GLU A 99 -3.36 2.26 18.69
N ASN A 100 -4.09 2.75 17.67
CA ASN A 100 -4.10 2.16 16.35
C ASN A 100 -2.70 2.11 15.72
N VAL A 101 -1.90 3.19 15.83
CA VAL A 101 -0.52 3.21 15.32
C VAL A 101 0.38 2.28 16.13
N MET A 102 0.23 2.26 17.46
CA MET A 102 0.98 1.36 18.35
C MET A 102 0.77 -0.11 17.97
N VAL A 103 -0.46 -0.52 17.61
CA VAL A 103 -0.74 -1.90 17.14
C VAL A 103 0.11 -2.24 15.91
N GLY A 104 0.27 -1.29 14.97
CA GLY A 104 1.14 -1.50 13.81
C GLY A 104 2.60 -1.80 14.19
N ARG A 105 3.09 -1.23 15.30
CA ARG A 105 4.46 -1.44 15.79
C ARG A 105 4.70 -2.84 16.34
N HIS A 106 3.67 -3.54 16.81
CA HIS A 106 3.82 -4.89 17.39
C HIS A 106 4.42 -5.92 16.41
N VAL A 107 4.33 -5.71 15.11
CA VAL A 107 5.01 -6.56 14.10
C VAL A 107 6.54 -6.53 14.27
N ARG A 108 7.09 -5.47 14.86
CA ARG A 108 8.54 -5.25 15.08
C ARG A 108 8.99 -5.48 16.51
N THR A 109 8.07 -5.74 17.45
CA THR A 109 8.43 -5.94 18.86
C THR A 109 8.77 -7.40 19.13
N ARG A 110 9.68 -7.62 20.09
CA ARG A 110 10.11 -8.95 20.55
C ARG A 110 9.49 -9.35 21.90
N ALA A 111 8.65 -8.48 22.47
CA ALA A 111 8.02 -8.75 23.77
C ALA A 111 7.12 -9.97 23.69
N GLY A 112 7.56 -11.06 24.27
CA GLY A 112 6.75 -12.29 24.44
C GLY A 112 5.70 -12.09 25.53
N VAL A 113 4.65 -12.93 25.50
CA VAL A 113 3.53 -12.92 26.47
C VAL A 113 3.99 -12.95 27.92
N PHE A 114 5.15 -13.52 28.23
CA PHE A 114 5.74 -13.58 29.58
C PHE A 114 6.26 -12.23 30.09
N GLY A 115 6.76 -11.36 29.23
CA GLY A 115 7.21 -10.03 29.59
C GLY A 115 6.07 -9.11 30.00
N ALA A 116 4.93 -9.15 29.29
CA ALA A 116 3.74 -8.33 29.56
C ALA A 116 3.17 -8.51 30.98
N ILE A 117 3.38 -9.69 31.60
CA ILE A 117 2.90 -10.01 32.99
C ILE A 117 3.80 -9.37 34.04
N LEU A 118 5.11 -9.22 33.81
CA LEU A 118 6.09 -8.82 34.82
C LEU A 118 6.38 -7.30 34.87
N ARG A 119 5.85 -6.48 33.93
CA ARG A 119 6.03 -5.01 33.88
C ARG A 119 7.45 -4.55 34.18
N THR A 120 8.43 -5.19 33.59
CA THR A 120 9.86 -4.90 33.79
C THR A 120 10.22 -3.46 33.35
N ARG A 121 11.38 -2.94 33.83
CA ARG A 121 11.89 -1.64 33.36
C ARG A 121 12.13 -1.64 31.84
N ALA A 122 12.56 -2.76 31.27
CA ALA A 122 12.77 -2.92 29.83
C ALA A 122 11.47 -2.79 29.02
N GLU A 123 10.37 -3.41 29.49
CA GLU A 123 9.06 -3.31 28.87
C GLU A 123 8.49 -1.89 28.90
N ARG A 124 8.62 -1.20 30.04
CA ARG A 124 8.18 0.20 30.13
C ARG A 124 8.97 1.09 29.17
N ALA A 125 10.27 0.83 28.99
CA ALA A 125 11.10 1.57 28.03
C ALA A 125 10.69 1.26 26.58
N GLU A 126 10.38 -0.01 26.26
CA GLU A 126 9.88 -0.41 24.94
C GLU A 126 8.49 0.20 24.65
N GLU A 127 7.55 0.11 25.59
CA GLU A 127 6.23 0.74 25.47
C GLU A 127 6.33 2.26 25.27
N ALA A 128 7.20 2.94 26.02
CA ALA A 128 7.45 4.36 25.85
C ALA A 128 8.07 4.68 24.48
N ALA A 129 8.93 3.82 23.94
CA ALA A 129 9.50 3.98 22.61
C ALA A 129 8.44 3.76 21.51
N ILE A 130 7.58 2.76 21.67
CA ILE A 130 6.44 2.51 20.76
C ILE A 130 5.50 3.72 20.75
N ARG A 131 5.17 4.26 21.92
CA ARG A 131 4.30 5.43 22.04
C ARG A 131 4.91 6.67 21.38
N ARG A 132 6.19 6.97 21.65
CA ARG A 132 6.90 8.09 20.97
C ARG A 132 6.87 7.94 19.46
N ARG A 133 7.16 6.72 18.97
CA ARG A 133 7.11 6.46 17.52
C ARG A 133 5.71 6.62 16.94
N ALA A 134 4.68 6.25 17.68
CA ALA A 134 3.30 6.49 17.28
C ALA A 134 2.98 7.98 17.18
N ASP A 135 3.41 8.79 18.16
CA ASP A 135 3.21 10.24 18.16
C ASP A 135 3.96 10.91 16.99
N GLU A 136 5.22 10.49 16.70
CA GLU A 136 5.99 10.96 15.55
C GLU A 136 5.25 10.66 14.22
N LEU A 137 4.68 9.46 14.07
CA LEU A 137 3.95 9.07 12.87
C LEU A 137 2.62 9.82 12.73
N LEU A 138 1.90 10.06 13.83
CA LEU A 138 0.70 10.89 13.81
C LEU A 138 1.02 12.33 13.39
N HIS A 139 2.12 12.90 13.90
CA HIS A 139 2.61 14.20 13.47
C HIS A 139 3.00 14.19 11.98
N TYR A 140 3.73 13.17 11.54
CA TYR A 140 4.14 13.03 10.13
C TYR A 140 2.95 13.00 9.15
N VAL A 141 1.88 12.32 9.50
CA VAL A 141 0.66 12.29 8.67
C VAL A 141 -0.28 13.48 8.93
N GLY A 142 0.03 14.36 9.91
CA GLY A 142 -0.69 15.61 10.19
C GLY A 142 -2.02 15.43 10.91
N ILE A 143 -2.08 14.52 11.90
CA ILE A 143 -3.24 14.30 12.79
C ILE A 143 -2.83 14.13 14.26
N ASP A 144 -1.72 14.72 14.66
CA ASP A 144 -1.20 14.65 16.03
C ASP A 144 -2.14 15.30 17.06
N ASP A 145 -2.91 16.33 16.67
CA ASP A 145 -3.96 16.93 17.50
C ASP A 145 -5.13 15.97 17.79
N ARG A 146 -5.23 14.86 17.07
CA ARG A 146 -6.23 13.79 17.22
C ARG A 146 -5.70 12.53 17.89
N ALA A 147 -4.47 12.54 18.42
CA ALA A 147 -3.80 11.36 18.96
C ALA A 147 -4.64 10.59 19.97
N ASP A 148 -5.36 11.28 20.85
CA ASP A 148 -6.19 10.69 21.90
C ASP A 148 -7.69 10.55 21.51
N ALA A 149 -8.07 10.93 20.28
CA ALA A 149 -9.42 10.74 19.75
C ALA A 149 -9.64 9.27 19.36
N LEU A 150 -10.87 8.76 19.60
CA LEU A 150 -11.24 7.43 19.12
C LEU A 150 -11.27 7.42 17.57
N ALA A 151 -10.71 6.38 16.97
CA ALA A 151 -10.59 6.28 15.51
C ALA A 151 -11.93 6.40 14.78
N ARG A 152 -13.02 5.88 15.35
CA ARG A 152 -14.37 6.01 14.79
C ARG A 152 -14.92 7.44 14.75
N ASN A 153 -14.36 8.36 15.55
CA ASN A 153 -14.80 9.76 15.65
C ASN A 153 -14.00 10.69 14.73
N LEU A 154 -13.00 10.18 14.04
CA LEU A 154 -12.19 10.93 13.08
C LEU A 154 -12.97 11.17 11.78
N SER A 155 -12.66 12.27 11.10
CA SER A 155 -13.10 12.49 9.72
C SER A 155 -12.61 11.37 8.80
N TYR A 156 -13.25 11.18 7.64
CA TYR A 156 -12.82 10.16 6.68
C TYR A 156 -11.36 10.36 6.24
N GLY A 157 -10.97 11.61 5.95
CA GLY A 157 -9.59 11.95 5.58
C GLY A 157 -8.58 11.63 6.70
N ASP A 158 -8.93 11.94 7.98
CA ASP A 158 -8.07 11.61 9.11
C ASP A 158 -7.99 10.11 9.36
N GLN A 159 -9.06 9.36 9.14
CA GLN A 159 -9.05 7.90 9.21
C GLN A 159 -8.09 7.29 8.16
N ARG A 160 -8.06 7.83 6.92
CA ARG A 160 -7.08 7.42 5.89
C ARG A 160 -5.65 7.74 6.30
N ARG A 161 -5.40 8.93 6.83
CA ARG A 161 -4.09 9.31 7.36
C ARG A 161 -3.65 8.39 8.49
N LEU A 162 -4.57 8.04 9.39
CA LEU A 162 -4.32 7.10 10.49
C LEU A 162 -4.00 5.68 9.97
N GLU A 163 -4.68 5.22 8.93
CA GLU A 163 -4.39 3.92 8.31
C GLU A 163 -2.99 3.89 7.70
N ILE A 164 -2.56 4.98 7.05
CA ILE A 164 -1.20 5.15 6.55
C ILE A 164 -0.20 5.18 7.72
N ALA A 165 -0.45 5.95 8.78
CA ALA A 165 0.42 6.00 9.96
C ALA A 165 0.61 4.61 10.60
N ARG A 166 -0.47 3.84 10.72
CA ARG A 166 -0.42 2.46 11.23
C ARG A 166 0.41 1.54 10.31
N ALA A 167 0.29 1.68 9.00
CA ALA A 167 1.09 0.94 8.04
C ALA A 167 2.57 1.32 8.15
N LEU A 168 2.90 2.61 8.28
CA LEU A 168 4.26 3.12 8.47
C LEU A 168 4.90 2.64 9.78
N ALA A 169 4.10 2.38 10.81
CA ALA A 169 4.60 1.86 12.08
C ALA A 169 5.26 0.47 11.95
N THR A 170 4.96 -0.28 10.89
CA THR A 170 5.64 -1.54 10.56
C THR A 170 7.03 -1.33 9.95
N GLU A 171 7.48 -0.09 9.73
CA GLU A 171 8.74 0.27 9.05
C GLU A 171 8.92 -0.46 7.70
N PRO A 172 7.98 -0.26 6.77
CA PRO A 172 8.02 -0.99 5.50
C PRO A 172 9.09 -0.43 4.56
N GLN A 173 9.55 -1.26 3.61
CA GLN A 173 10.33 -0.82 2.45
C GLN A 173 9.40 -0.49 1.27
N LEU A 174 8.22 -1.14 1.21
CA LEU A 174 7.17 -0.90 0.22
C LEU A 174 5.85 -0.66 0.94
N LEU A 175 5.25 0.50 0.68
CA LEU A 175 3.88 0.81 1.11
C LEU A 175 2.93 0.66 -0.07
N ALA A 176 1.99 -0.28 0.04
CA ALA A 176 0.97 -0.53 -0.96
C ALA A 176 -0.34 0.16 -0.57
N LEU A 177 -0.81 1.10 -1.39
CA LEU A 177 -2.01 1.90 -1.18
C LEU A 177 -3.09 1.49 -2.18
N ASP A 178 -4.26 1.10 -1.67
CA ASP A 178 -5.41 0.64 -2.46
C ASP A 178 -6.49 1.73 -2.46
N GLU A 179 -6.60 2.46 -3.57
CA GLU A 179 -7.53 3.58 -3.78
C GLU A 179 -7.58 4.57 -2.59
N PRO A 180 -6.41 5.13 -2.18
CA PRO A 180 -6.35 5.93 -0.97
C PRO A 180 -7.11 7.25 -1.07
N ALA A 181 -7.37 7.78 -2.27
CA ALA A 181 -8.12 9.00 -2.50
C ALA A 181 -9.64 8.80 -2.61
N ALA A 182 -10.12 7.54 -2.64
CA ALA A 182 -11.54 7.24 -2.77
C ALA A 182 -12.36 7.89 -1.64
N GLY A 183 -13.39 8.66 -2.01
CA GLY A 183 -14.28 9.34 -1.04
C GLY A 183 -13.71 10.63 -0.43
N MET A 184 -12.51 11.06 -0.81
CA MET A 184 -11.91 12.31 -0.38
C MET A 184 -12.40 13.51 -1.21
N ASN A 185 -12.52 14.66 -0.57
CA ASN A 185 -12.72 15.93 -1.28
C ASN A 185 -11.40 16.44 -1.90
N ALA A 186 -11.46 17.49 -2.73
CA ALA A 186 -10.30 18.02 -3.44
C ALA A 186 -9.15 18.46 -2.50
N THR A 187 -9.47 19.08 -1.36
CA THR A 187 -8.47 19.54 -0.38
C THR A 187 -7.78 18.34 0.29
N GLU A 188 -8.55 17.33 0.69
CA GLU A 188 -8.02 16.11 1.27
C GLU A 188 -7.14 15.34 0.29
N THR A 189 -7.53 15.28 -1.00
CA THR A 189 -6.74 14.66 -2.07
C THR A 189 -5.39 15.37 -2.27
N VAL A 190 -5.38 16.72 -2.24
CA VAL A 190 -4.11 17.49 -2.30
C VAL A 190 -3.22 17.16 -1.11
N GLY A 191 -3.77 17.12 0.10
CA GLY A 191 -3.02 16.76 1.30
C GLY A 191 -2.49 15.32 1.27
N LEU A 192 -3.27 14.38 0.75
CA LEU A 192 -2.82 12.99 0.54
C LEU A 192 -1.68 12.91 -0.47
N ARG A 193 -1.79 13.63 -1.59
CA ARG A 193 -0.73 13.70 -2.60
C ARG A 193 0.57 14.20 -1.99
N GLN A 194 0.53 15.30 -1.23
CA GLN A 194 1.71 15.85 -0.54
C GLN A 194 2.32 14.85 0.44
N LEU A 195 1.49 14.11 1.19
CA LEU A 195 1.95 13.05 2.08
C LEU A 195 2.70 11.95 1.31
N ILE A 196 2.14 11.44 0.20
CA ILE A 196 2.78 10.39 -0.61
C ILE A 196 4.09 10.89 -1.24
N GLU A 197 4.12 12.14 -1.73
CA GLU A 197 5.36 12.78 -2.22
C GLU A 197 6.42 12.91 -1.11
N GLY A 198 6.00 13.22 0.12
CA GLY A 198 6.87 13.24 1.31
C GLY A 198 7.48 11.88 1.59
N LEU A 199 6.65 10.83 1.63
CA LEU A 199 7.10 9.45 1.83
C LEU A 199 8.17 9.03 0.81
N ARG A 200 7.98 9.37 -0.47
CA ARG A 200 8.98 9.13 -1.52
C ARG A 200 10.28 9.88 -1.26
N LYS A 201 10.20 11.16 -0.88
CA LYS A 201 11.40 11.98 -0.57
C LYS A 201 12.20 11.39 0.58
N ASP A 202 11.53 10.74 1.54
CA ASP A 202 12.14 10.05 2.66
C ASP A 202 12.66 8.65 2.27
N GLY A 203 12.60 8.28 0.98
CA GLY A 203 13.15 7.03 0.43
C GLY A 203 12.20 5.84 0.48
N LEU A 204 10.94 6.02 0.89
CA LEU A 204 9.96 4.94 0.89
C LEU A 204 9.48 4.67 -0.54
N THR A 205 9.39 3.40 -0.91
CA THR A 205 8.77 2.97 -2.17
C THR A 205 7.26 2.84 -1.99
N VAL A 206 6.49 3.33 -2.96
CA VAL A 206 5.03 3.28 -2.91
C VAL A 206 4.48 2.55 -4.14
N LEU A 207 3.61 1.56 -3.92
CA LEU A 207 2.73 0.99 -4.94
C LEU A 207 1.34 1.61 -4.76
N LEU A 208 0.88 2.34 -5.76
CA LEU A 208 -0.39 3.04 -5.74
C LEU A 208 -1.36 2.41 -6.73
N ILE A 209 -2.48 1.87 -6.25
CA ILE A 209 -3.62 1.52 -7.09
C ILE A 209 -4.62 2.64 -7.02
N GLU A 210 -5.02 3.17 -8.16
CA GLU A 210 -6.01 4.23 -8.26
C GLU A 210 -6.81 4.13 -9.56
N HIS A 211 -8.01 4.66 -9.52
CA HIS A 211 -8.86 4.84 -10.70
C HIS A 211 -8.87 6.31 -11.18
N ASP A 212 -8.44 7.25 -10.34
CA ASP A 212 -8.22 8.64 -10.75
C ASP A 212 -6.90 8.75 -11.53
N VAL A 213 -7.05 8.68 -12.87
CA VAL A 213 -5.93 8.79 -13.81
C VAL A 213 -5.17 10.11 -13.63
N LYS A 214 -5.85 11.22 -13.28
CA LYS A 214 -5.19 12.52 -13.09
C LYS A 214 -4.26 12.51 -11.87
N LEU A 215 -4.69 11.89 -10.78
CA LEU A 215 -3.87 11.74 -9.58
C LEU A 215 -2.62 10.90 -9.90
N VAL A 216 -2.80 9.75 -10.56
CA VAL A 216 -1.70 8.84 -10.91
C VAL A 216 -0.70 9.50 -11.84
N MET A 217 -1.18 10.14 -12.93
CA MET A 217 -0.31 10.80 -13.92
C MET A 217 0.46 12.00 -13.33
N GLY A 218 -0.05 12.62 -12.28
CA GLY A 218 0.62 13.75 -11.62
C GLY A 218 1.50 13.36 -10.43
N LEU A 219 1.48 12.09 -10.00
CA LEU A 219 2.15 11.65 -8.76
C LEU A 219 3.18 10.53 -9.00
N CYS A 220 2.89 9.59 -9.92
CA CYS A 220 3.72 8.40 -10.11
C CYS A 220 4.93 8.67 -10.99
N ASP A 221 6.05 8.00 -10.68
CA ASP A 221 7.26 8.01 -11.52
C ASP A 221 7.12 7.06 -12.72
N ARG A 222 6.42 5.92 -12.51
CA ARG A 222 6.08 4.94 -13.55
C ARG A 222 4.69 4.40 -13.32
N VAL A 223 4.05 3.98 -14.40
CA VAL A 223 2.67 3.46 -14.38
C VAL A 223 2.59 2.20 -15.21
N ALA A 224 2.04 1.13 -14.62
CA ALA A 224 1.58 -0.04 -15.35
C ALA A 224 0.07 0.01 -15.56
N VAL A 225 -0.36 -0.44 -16.73
CA VAL A 225 -1.78 -0.53 -17.07
C VAL A 225 -2.15 -2.00 -17.25
N LEU A 226 -3.15 -2.43 -16.51
CA LEU A 226 -3.77 -3.75 -16.70
C LEU A 226 -5.07 -3.61 -17.49
N ASP A 227 -5.33 -4.61 -18.33
CA ASP A 227 -6.60 -4.83 -18.98
C ASP A 227 -6.85 -6.33 -19.13
N TYR A 228 -8.04 -6.80 -18.78
CA TYR A 228 -8.43 -8.23 -18.78
C TYR A 228 -7.37 -9.19 -18.21
N GLY A 229 -6.70 -8.77 -17.12
CA GLY A 229 -5.68 -9.58 -16.42
C GLY A 229 -4.30 -9.58 -17.08
N GLU A 230 -4.07 -8.82 -18.14
CA GLU A 230 -2.79 -8.66 -18.82
C GLU A 230 -2.21 -7.26 -18.63
N LYS A 231 -0.89 -7.12 -18.61
CA LYS A 231 -0.24 -5.81 -18.65
C LYS A 231 -0.13 -5.32 -20.08
N ILE A 232 -0.87 -4.26 -20.44
CA ILE A 232 -0.91 -3.70 -21.78
C ILE A 232 0.09 -2.56 -22.03
N ALA A 233 0.54 -1.89 -20.95
CA ALA A 233 1.55 -0.84 -21.00
C ALA A 233 2.29 -0.71 -19.66
N GLU A 234 3.54 -0.24 -19.70
CA GLU A 234 4.32 0.15 -18.52
C GLU A 234 5.39 1.16 -18.95
N ASP A 235 5.29 2.41 -18.46
CA ASP A 235 6.25 3.47 -18.76
C ASP A 235 6.04 4.67 -17.83
N VAL A 236 6.75 5.78 -18.08
CA VAL A 236 6.46 7.07 -17.44
C VAL A 236 5.05 7.56 -17.81
N PRO A 237 4.40 8.37 -16.94
CA PRO A 237 3.01 8.79 -17.12
C PRO A 237 2.67 9.36 -18.51
N ASP A 238 3.52 10.24 -19.05
CA ASP A 238 3.27 10.89 -20.35
C ASP A 238 3.24 9.91 -21.52
N VAL A 239 4.09 8.88 -21.50
CA VAL A 239 4.13 7.83 -22.52
C VAL A 239 2.89 6.94 -22.39
N VAL A 240 2.53 6.54 -21.16
CA VAL A 240 1.33 5.73 -20.90
C VAL A 240 0.07 6.45 -21.36
N ARG A 241 -0.05 7.74 -21.07
CA ARG A 241 -1.22 8.56 -21.45
C ARG A 241 -1.45 8.65 -22.96
N SER A 242 -0.39 8.59 -23.75
CA SER A 242 -0.46 8.66 -25.23
C SER A 242 -0.50 7.30 -25.92
N ASN A 243 -0.46 6.20 -25.15
CA ASN A 243 -0.45 4.85 -25.70
C ASN A 243 -1.83 4.47 -26.28
N PRO A 244 -1.93 4.12 -27.58
CA PRO A 244 -3.21 3.77 -28.21
C PRO A 244 -3.95 2.63 -27.52
N LYS A 245 -3.26 1.58 -27.04
CA LYS A 245 -3.87 0.46 -26.34
C LYS A 245 -4.50 0.90 -25.01
N VAL A 246 -3.86 1.84 -24.32
CA VAL A 246 -4.39 2.38 -23.05
C VAL A 246 -5.64 3.21 -23.33
N ILE A 247 -5.59 4.07 -24.35
CA ILE A 247 -6.75 4.88 -24.76
C ILE A 247 -7.93 3.98 -25.15
N GLU A 248 -7.69 2.94 -25.94
CA GLU A 248 -8.72 1.96 -26.36
C GLU A 248 -9.33 1.24 -25.16
N ALA A 249 -8.52 0.76 -24.20
CA ALA A 249 -8.99 0.07 -23.00
C ALA A 249 -9.93 0.94 -22.15
N TYR A 250 -9.70 2.25 -22.08
CA TYR A 250 -10.57 3.17 -21.33
C TYR A 250 -11.77 3.66 -22.13
N LEU A 251 -11.67 3.83 -23.45
CA LEU A 251 -12.79 4.24 -24.31
C LEU A 251 -13.74 3.08 -24.63
N GLY A 252 -13.21 1.86 -24.80
CA GLY A 252 -14.00 0.67 -25.10
C GLY A 252 -14.94 0.27 -23.95
N THR A 253 -14.60 0.62 -22.70
CA THR A 253 -15.46 0.39 -21.52
C THR A 253 -16.60 1.40 -21.37
N SER A 254 -16.59 2.51 -22.14
CA SER A 254 -17.66 3.54 -22.10
C SER A 254 -18.82 3.25 -23.07
N ALA A 255 -18.76 2.14 -23.81
CA ALA A 255 -19.74 1.79 -24.87
C ALA A 255 -20.69 0.64 -24.47
N HIS A 256 -20.79 0.31 -23.16
CA HIS A 256 -21.76 -0.71 -22.67
C HIS A 256 -22.59 -0.19 -21.49
#